data_dd84ed0959989e632e09bd0a4bc1b7c1
#
_entry.id   dd84ed0959989e632e09bd0a4bc1b7c1
#
_cell.length_a   1.000
_cell.length_b   1.000
_cell.length_c   1.000
_cell.angle_alpha   90.00
_cell.angle_beta   90.00
_cell.angle_gamma   90.00
#
_symmetry.space_group_name_H-M   'P 1'
#
loop_
_entity.id
_entity.type
_entity.pdbx_description
1 polymer ?
#
loop_
_entity_poly.entity_id
_entity_poly.type
_entity_poly.pdbx_seq_one_letter_code
_entity_poly.pdbx_strand_id
1 'polypeptide(L)'
;MFTDAFGKIWYKGNLHTHTTNSDGAYTPEETIALYKSKGYDFLALTDHWFHGEGRQEENFLLLNGTEFDVGSTVQEGIYHIVGIGMEKAPALTKRAPGLSAQKIIDEIHNVNGIAILAHPRMVAGSRFGGRKAVRH
;
A
#
# COMPACT_ATOMS: atom_id res chain seq x y z
N MET A 1 2.59 -13.27 16.00
CA MET A 1 2.10 -12.74 17.30
C MET A 1 3.08 -13.10 18.40
N PHE A 2 3.34 -12.18 19.29
CA PHE A 2 4.11 -12.45 20.51
C PHE A 2 3.56 -11.66 21.69
N THR A 3 3.86 -12.12 22.88
CA THR A 3 3.48 -11.45 24.14
C THR A 3 4.73 -10.89 24.80
N ASP A 4 4.71 -9.59 25.13
CA ASP A 4 5.84 -8.94 25.79
C ASP A 4 5.89 -9.24 27.30
N ALA A 5 6.92 -8.72 27.98
CA ALA A 5 7.13 -8.91 29.40
C ALA A 5 6.01 -8.31 30.29
N PHE A 6 5.16 -7.43 29.72
CA PHE A 6 4.03 -6.80 30.41
C PHE A 6 2.68 -7.48 30.09
N GLY A 7 2.70 -8.61 29.36
CA GLY A 7 1.50 -9.33 28.97
C GLY A 7 0.74 -8.75 27.78
N LYS A 8 1.30 -7.76 27.07
CA LYS A 8 0.70 -7.22 25.85
C LYS A 8 0.96 -8.13 24.66
N ILE A 9 -0.07 -8.31 23.84
CA ILE A 9 -0.01 -9.08 22.61
C ILE A 9 0.34 -8.13 21.46
N TRP A 10 1.30 -8.53 20.64
CA TRP A 10 1.75 -7.79 19.46
C TRP A 10 1.56 -8.64 18.21
N TYR A 11 1.11 -7.98 17.15
CA TYR A 11 0.96 -8.59 15.84
C TYR A 11 1.99 -7.97 14.88
N LYS A 12 2.59 -8.82 14.05
CA LYS A 12 3.58 -8.42 13.06
C LYS A 12 2.90 -8.30 11.70
N GLY A 13 2.98 -7.13 11.07
CA GLY A 13 2.37 -6.89 9.78
C GLY A 13 3.15 -5.96 8.88
N ASN A 14 2.77 -5.96 7.60
CA ASN A 14 3.24 -5.01 6.60
C ASN A 14 2.05 -4.47 5.81
N LEU A 15 1.96 -3.15 5.72
CA LEU A 15 0.83 -2.45 5.10
C LEU A 15 1.15 -1.87 3.71
N HIS A 16 2.33 -2.15 3.15
CA HIS A 16 2.74 -1.63 1.85
C HIS A 16 3.62 -2.63 1.12
N THR A 17 3.06 -3.33 0.16
CA THR A 17 3.74 -4.40 -0.58
C THR A 17 3.25 -4.46 -2.01
N HIS A 18 4.16 -4.66 -2.94
CA HIS A 18 3.87 -4.82 -4.37
C HIS A 18 4.07 -6.26 -4.83
N THR A 19 3.23 -6.68 -5.76
CA THR A 19 3.29 -7.99 -6.41
C THR A 19 3.42 -7.83 -7.91
N THR A 20 3.39 -8.94 -8.64
CA THR A 20 3.35 -8.92 -10.11
C THR A 20 2.07 -8.31 -10.69
N ASN A 21 1.08 -7.98 -9.86
CA ASN A 21 -0.08 -7.18 -10.30
C ASN A 21 0.29 -5.73 -10.62
N SER A 22 1.44 -5.26 -10.18
CA SER A 22 2.05 -3.99 -10.59
C SER A 22 3.54 -4.15 -10.87
N ASP A 23 4.41 -3.72 -9.99
CA ASP A 23 5.87 -3.70 -10.20
C ASP A 23 6.67 -4.55 -9.22
N GLY A 24 6.02 -5.41 -8.47
CA GLY A 24 6.67 -6.36 -7.58
C GLY A 24 7.26 -7.58 -8.33
N ALA A 25 8.16 -8.29 -7.67
CA ALA A 25 8.88 -9.42 -8.25
C ALA A 25 8.15 -10.76 -8.11
N TYR A 26 7.28 -10.88 -7.11
CA TYR A 26 6.59 -12.13 -6.78
C TYR A 26 5.09 -12.03 -7.04
N THR A 27 4.48 -13.16 -7.34
CA THR A 27 3.01 -13.23 -7.46
C THR A 27 2.35 -12.94 -6.10
N PRO A 28 1.07 -12.58 -6.07
CA PRO A 28 0.35 -12.40 -4.79
C PRO A 28 0.49 -13.61 -3.86
N GLU A 29 0.28 -14.82 -4.35
CA GLU A 29 0.35 -16.03 -3.52
C GLU A 29 1.78 -16.33 -3.03
N GLU A 30 2.80 -16.11 -3.85
CA GLU A 30 4.20 -16.22 -3.45
C GLU A 30 4.55 -15.20 -2.36
N THR A 31 4.08 -13.97 -2.52
CA THR A 31 4.29 -12.89 -1.54
C THR A 31 3.63 -13.24 -0.20
N ILE A 32 2.40 -13.69 -0.22
CA ILE A 32 1.67 -14.10 0.99
C ILE A 32 2.40 -15.25 1.69
N ALA A 33 2.81 -16.27 0.94
CA ALA A 33 3.55 -17.42 1.48
C ALA A 33 4.87 -16.99 2.11
N LEU A 34 5.59 -16.06 1.47
CA LEU A 34 6.86 -15.53 1.99
C LEU A 34 6.66 -14.82 3.32
N TYR A 35 5.67 -13.91 3.41
CA TYR A 35 5.39 -13.20 4.66
C TYR A 35 4.91 -14.13 5.77
N LYS A 36 4.07 -15.11 5.47
CA LYS A 36 3.69 -16.17 6.43
C LYS A 36 4.92 -16.92 6.97
N SER A 37 5.84 -17.31 6.08
CA SER A 37 7.06 -18.02 6.45
C SER A 37 7.98 -17.21 7.36
N LYS A 38 7.86 -15.89 7.36
CA LYS A 38 8.61 -14.96 8.21
C LYS A 38 7.87 -14.58 9.50
N GLY A 39 6.75 -15.25 9.81
CA GLY A 39 5.99 -15.04 11.03
C GLY A 39 5.12 -13.79 11.05
N TYR A 40 4.74 -13.26 9.90
CA TYR A 40 3.80 -12.15 9.80
C TYR A 40 2.37 -12.61 10.11
N ASP A 41 1.65 -11.79 10.84
CA ASP A 41 0.25 -12.06 11.23
C ASP A 41 -0.74 -11.41 10.27
N PHE A 42 -0.34 -10.31 9.61
CA PHE A 42 -1.16 -9.63 8.61
C PHE A 42 -0.32 -8.98 7.52
N LEU A 43 -0.96 -8.76 6.37
CA LEU A 43 -0.33 -8.18 5.18
C LEU A 43 -1.38 -7.40 4.39
N ALA A 44 -1.00 -6.26 3.81
CA ALA A 44 -1.76 -5.61 2.75
C ALA A 44 -0.95 -5.66 1.46
N LEU A 45 -1.52 -6.23 0.40
CA LEU A 45 -1.00 -6.08 -0.95
C LEU A 45 -1.53 -4.78 -1.51
N THR A 46 -0.63 -3.88 -1.86
CA THR A 46 -0.95 -2.49 -2.24
C THR A 46 -0.38 -2.15 -3.61
N ASP A 47 -0.70 -2.98 -4.59
CA ASP A 47 -0.28 -2.77 -5.96
C ASP A 47 -0.79 -1.44 -6.53
N HIS A 48 -0.05 -0.85 -7.45
CA HIS A 48 -0.39 0.43 -8.07
C HIS A 48 -1.71 0.35 -8.83
N TRP A 49 -2.70 1.16 -8.44
CA TRP A 49 -4.02 1.28 -9.08
C TRP A 49 -4.75 -0.05 -9.26
N PHE A 50 -4.39 -1.06 -8.54
CA PHE A 50 -5.03 -2.36 -8.52
C PHE A 50 -5.62 -2.63 -7.14
N HIS A 51 -6.93 -2.82 -7.07
CA HIS A 51 -7.60 -3.10 -5.82
C HIS A 51 -7.38 -4.55 -5.41
N GLY A 52 -6.49 -4.76 -4.44
CA GLY A 52 -6.24 -6.07 -3.88
C GLY A 52 -7.39 -6.51 -2.98
N GLU A 53 -7.81 -7.77 -3.10
CA GLU A 53 -8.82 -8.34 -2.23
C GLU A 53 -8.22 -8.83 -0.92
N GLY A 54 -8.97 -8.64 0.16
CA GLY A 54 -8.63 -9.17 1.46
C GLY A 54 -9.22 -10.55 1.70
N ARG A 55 -8.63 -11.30 2.62
CA ARG A 55 -9.20 -12.55 3.15
C ARG A 55 -8.74 -12.82 4.57
N GLN A 56 -9.61 -13.43 5.36
CA GLN A 56 -9.30 -13.91 6.69
C GLN A 56 -8.91 -15.39 6.61
N GLU A 57 -7.72 -15.71 7.11
CA GLU A 57 -7.29 -17.09 7.34
C GLU A 57 -7.17 -17.35 8.85
N GLU A 58 -6.95 -18.60 9.26
CA GLU A 58 -6.94 -18.97 10.68
C GLU A 58 -5.95 -18.13 11.51
N ASN A 59 -4.72 -17.97 11.05
CA ASN A 59 -3.68 -17.23 11.76
C ASN A 59 -3.04 -16.13 10.91
N PHE A 60 -3.75 -15.64 9.90
CA PHE A 60 -3.24 -14.62 8.99
C PHE A 60 -4.39 -13.79 8.41
N LEU A 61 -4.22 -12.47 8.44
CA LEU A 61 -5.17 -11.53 7.85
C LEU A 61 -4.55 -10.86 6.63
N LEU A 62 -5.14 -11.10 5.46
CA LEU A 62 -4.84 -10.32 4.28
C LEU A 62 -5.84 -9.17 4.17
N LEU A 63 -5.34 -7.95 4.26
CA LEU A 63 -6.12 -6.73 4.07
C LEU A 63 -6.16 -6.38 2.58
N ASN A 64 -7.30 -5.86 2.11
CA ASN A 64 -7.31 -5.23 0.80
C ASN A 64 -6.50 -3.94 0.83
N GLY A 65 -5.94 -3.57 -0.32
CA GLY A 65 -5.14 -2.37 -0.42
C GLY A 65 -4.87 -1.96 -1.86
N THR A 66 -4.52 -0.70 -2.01
CA THR A 66 -4.12 -0.10 -3.29
C THR A 66 -3.16 1.04 -3.01
N GLU A 67 -2.13 1.20 -3.83
CA GLU A 67 -1.32 2.41 -3.85
C GLU A 67 -1.75 3.30 -5.00
N PHE A 68 -2.21 4.50 -4.67
CA PHE A 68 -2.57 5.54 -5.62
C PHE A 68 -1.45 6.57 -5.72
N ASP A 69 -1.23 7.11 -6.90
CA ASP A 69 -0.30 8.21 -7.12
C ASP A 69 -0.95 9.39 -7.83
N VAL A 70 -0.47 10.59 -7.54
CA VAL A 70 -0.89 11.83 -8.16
C VAL A 70 0.28 12.80 -8.24
N GLY A 71 0.26 13.64 -9.26
CA GLY A 71 1.33 14.57 -9.57
C GLY A 71 2.35 13.99 -10.53
N SER A 72 2.96 14.84 -11.33
CA SER A 72 3.89 14.42 -12.38
C SER A 72 5.21 15.18 -12.36
N THR A 73 5.27 16.28 -11.64
CA THR A 73 6.44 17.15 -11.56
C THR A 73 6.83 17.46 -10.11
N VAL A 74 8.08 17.82 -9.91
CA VAL A 74 8.57 18.25 -8.59
C VAL A 74 7.86 19.52 -8.11
N GLN A 75 7.48 20.41 -9.03
CA GLN A 75 6.78 21.65 -8.71
C GLN A 75 5.34 21.41 -8.23
N GLU A 76 4.66 20.42 -8.80
CA GLU A 76 3.31 20.04 -8.41
C GLU A 76 3.27 19.16 -7.14
N GLY A 77 4.42 18.57 -6.82
CA GLY A 77 4.51 17.51 -5.84
C GLY A 77 4.06 16.17 -6.41
N ILE A 78 4.69 15.11 -5.93
CA ILE A 78 4.34 13.74 -6.28
C ILE A 78 4.00 13.04 -4.97
N TYR A 79 2.77 12.54 -4.90
CA TYR A 79 2.25 11.90 -3.71
C TYR A 79 1.83 10.47 -4.02
N HIS A 80 2.22 9.56 -3.16
CA HIS A 80 1.75 8.19 -3.16
C HIS A 80 0.91 7.97 -1.90
N ILE A 81 -0.30 7.50 -2.07
CA ILE A 81 -1.25 7.31 -0.99
C ILE A 81 -1.74 5.87 -1.02
N VAL A 82 -1.51 5.16 0.07
CA VAL A 82 -1.97 3.79 0.26
C VAL A 82 -3.33 3.82 0.93
N GLY A 83 -4.31 3.17 0.29
CA GLY A 83 -5.61 2.89 0.90
C GLY A 83 -5.66 1.45 1.36
N ILE A 84 -6.12 1.23 2.59
CA ILE A 84 -6.21 -0.09 3.20
C ILE A 84 -7.57 -0.30 3.85
N GLY A 85 -8.05 -1.54 3.85
CA GLY A 85 -9.28 -1.90 4.53
C GLY A 85 -10.52 -1.23 3.95
N MET A 86 -10.49 -0.93 2.67
CA MET A 86 -11.60 -0.32 1.95
C MET A 86 -12.70 -1.36 1.71
N GLU A 87 -13.96 -1.01 1.94
CA GLU A 87 -15.09 -1.92 1.74
C GLU A 87 -15.32 -2.29 0.28
N LYS A 88 -14.89 -1.41 -0.62
CA LYS A 88 -14.92 -1.60 -2.08
C LYS A 88 -13.86 -0.71 -2.72
N ALA A 89 -13.59 -0.91 -4.01
CA ALA A 89 -12.72 -0.02 -4.76
C ALA A 89 -13.26 1.41 -4.70
N PRO A 90 -12.44 2.41 -4.35
CA PRO A 90 -12.89 3.80 -4.32
C PRO A 90 -13.14 4.33 -5.74
N ALA A 91 -13.98 5.37 -5.85
CA ALA A 91 -14.33 6.01 -7.11
C ALA A 91 -13.18 6.91 -7.61
N LEU A 92 -12.07 6.30 -8.00
CA LEU A 92 -10.86 6.97 -8.48
C LEU A 92 -10.45 6.40 -9.84
N THR A 93 -10.01 7.30 -10.71
CA THR A 93 -9.45 6.93 -12.01
C THR A 93 -8.07 7.56 -12.16
N LYS A 94 -7.08 6.76 -12.51
CA LYS A 94 -5.71 7.22 -12.73
C LYS A 94 -5.67 8.34 -13.77
N ARG A 95 -4.99 9.42 -13.43
CA ARG A 95 -4.83 10.60 -14.30
C ARG A 95 -6.14 11.31 -14.67
N ALA A 96 -7.20 11.11 -13.90
CA ALA A 96 -8.44 11.84 -14.12
C ALA A 96 -8.24 13.35 -13.93
N PRO A 97 -8.95 14.20 -14.71
CA PRO A 97 -8.93 15.64 -14.47
C PRO A 97 -9.37 15.96 -13.03
N GLY A 98 -8.65 16.86 -12.38
CA GLY A 98 -8.95 17.25 -10.99
C GLY A 98 -8.50 16.25 -9.93
N LEU A 99 -7.79 15.19 -10.29
CA LEU A 99 -7.22 14.26 -9.32
C LEU A 99 -6.18 15.00 -8.47
N SER A 100 -6.31 14.87 -7.15
CA SER A 100 -5.39 15.45 -6.17
C SER A 100 -5.15 14.47 -5.04
N ALA A 101 -4.12 14.70 -4.23
CA ALA A 101 -3.87 13.89 -3.04
C ALA A 101 -5.08 13.92 -2.09
N GLN A 102 -5.69 15.09 -1.89
CA GLN A 102 -6.88 15.22 -1.02
C GLN A 102 -8.07 14.44 -1.59
N LYS A 103 -8.27 14.49 -2.91
CA LYS A 103 -9.34 13.71 -3.57
C LYS A 103 -9.15 12.20 -3.35
N ILE A 104 -7.93 11.71 -3.44
CA ILE A 104 -7.62 10.31 -3.17
C ILE A 104 -7.95 9.95 -1.73
N ILE A 105 -7.51 10.77 -0.78
CA ILE A 105 -7.79 10.56 0.65
C ILE A 105 -9.29 10.54 0.93
N ASP A 106 -10.02 11.50 0.38
CA ASP A 106 -11.48 11.60 0.56
C ASP A 106 -12.20 10.36 0.02
N GLU A 107 -11.82 9.88 -1.15
CA GLU A 107 -12.44 8.70 -1.75
C GLU A 107 -12.09 7.39 -1.01
N ILE A 108 -10.89 7.30 -0.45
CA ILE A 108 -10.54 6.18 0.44
C ILE A 108 -11.42 6.22 1.70
N HIS A 109 -11.61 7.38 2.31
CA HIS A 109 -12.48 7.53 3.47
C HIS A 109 -13.95 7.26 3.13
N ASN A 110 -14.42 7.64 1.96
CA ASN A 110 -15.79 7.38 1.51
C ASN A 110 -16.14 5.90 1.41
N VAL A 111 -15.14 5.03 1.30
CA VAL A 111 -15.32 3.57 1.31
C VAL A 111 -14.81 2.95 2.63
N ASN A 112 -14.75 3.74 3.68
CA ASN A 112 -14.35 3.36 5.03
C ASN A 112 -12.91 2.81 5.17
N GLY A 113 -12.05 3.16 4.23
CA GLY A 113 -10.64 2.80 4.25
C GLY A 113 -9.79 3.75 5.11
N ILE A 114 -8.56 3.33 5.37
CA ILE A 114 -7.52 4.12 6.00
C ILE A 114 -6.56 4.61 4.91
N ALA A 115 -6.27 5.89 4.89
CA ALA A 115 -5.30 6.49 3.98
C ALA A 115 -3.95 6.70 4.66
N ILE A 116 -2.88 6.27 4.00
CA ILE A 116 -1.50 6.41 4.49
C ILE A 116 -0.70 7.17 3.42
N LEU A 117 -0.09 8.28 3.81
CA LEU A 117 0.88 8.96 2.96
C LEU A 117 2.17 8.13 2.92
N ALA A 118 2.43 7.50 1.78
CA ALA A 118 3.60 6.65 1.60
C ALA A 118 4.84 7.47 1.23
N HIS A 119 6.01 7.04 1.74
CA HIS A 119 7.34 7.59 1.41
C HIS A 119 7.34 9.06 0.99
N PRO A 120 6.95 10.01 1.87
CA PRO A 120 6.69 11.41 1.51
C PRO A 120 7.92 12.18 1.02
N ARG A 121 9.11 11.62 1.16
CA ARG A 121 10.35 12.18 0.63
C ARG A 121 10.80 11.55 -0.68
N MET A 122 9.99 10.69 -1.28
CA MET A 122 10.31 10.11 -2.57
C MET A 122 10.22 11.17 -3.66
N VAL A 123 11.32 11.35 -4.40
CA VAL A 123 11.34 12.18 -5.59
C VAL A 123 11.32 11.24 -6.79
N ALA A 124 10.27 11.30 -7.59
CA ALA A 124 10.20 10.51 -8.80
C ALA A 124 11.21 11.03 -9.84
N GLY A 125 12.04 10.11 -10.35
CA GLY A 125 13.03 10.40 -11.36
C GLY A 125 14.24 11.15 -10.80
N SER A 126 15.27 10.42 -10.44
CA SER A 126 16.50 10.99 -9.93
C SER A 126 17.19 11.87 -10.99
N ARG A 127 16.90 13.14 -11.01
CA ARG A 127 17.80 14.12 -11.60
C ARG A 127 18.99 14.43 -10.68
N PHE A 128 19.03 13.81 -9.52
CA PHE A 128 20.12 13.92 -8.57
C PHE A 128 20.93 12.63 -8.55
N GLY A 129 21.92 12.56 -9.46
CA GLY A 129 23.04 11.66 -9.35
C GLY A 129 22.73 10.16 -9.31
N GLY A 130 22.06 9.64 -10.31
CA GLY A 130 22.11 8.20 -10.64
C GLY A 130 21.63 7.20 -9.58
N ARG A 131 21.00 7.61 -8.52
CA ARG A 131 20.39 6.68 -7.57
C ARG A 131 19.00 6.31 -8.04
N LYS A 132 18.83 5.07 -8.45
CA LYS A 132 17.52 4.50 -8.68
C LYS A 132 16.70 4.68 -7.41
N ALA A 133 15.48 5.19 -7.55
CA ALA A 133 14.54 5.20 -6.42
C ALA A 133 14.47 3.78 -5.84
N VAL A 134 14.69 3.66 -4.54
CA VAL A 134 14.52 2.38 -3.86
C VAL A 134 13.03 2.08 -3.91
N ARG A 135 12.68 1.06 -4.68
CA ARG A 135 11.30 0.55 -4.74
C ARG A 135 11.08 -0.34 -3.52
N HIS A 136 10.20 0.07 -2.70
CA HIS A 136 9.74 -0.73 -1.56
C HIS A 136 8.52 -1.55 -1.94
#